data_505ba7062926edef509f5e8257039e90
#
_entry.id   505ba7062926edef509f5e8257039e90
#
_cell.length_a   1.000
_cell.length_b   1.000
_cell.length_c   1.000
_cell.angle_alpha   90.00
_cell.angle_beta   90.00
_cell.angle_gamma   90.00
#
_symmetry.space_group_name_H-M   'P 1'
#
loop_
_entity.id
_entity.type
_entity.pdbx_description
1 polymer ?
#
loop_
_entity_poly.entity_id
_entity_poly.type
_entity_poly.pdbx_seq_one_letter_code
_entity_poly.pdbx_strand_id
1 'polypeptide(L)'
;MQFLKNVSLKNKLLLTVSIIVLMLISIVTTQSISELNKRMNVDLEQELKSVGILTAMNLDSDQIKHLLTEKGESNPDFKNLQKQLDMIQEEQGIMSWSYIWDIKDKGVNPIGYTSNLNEVYEAGEIFEDLADEH
;
A
#
# COMPACT_ATOMS: atom_id res chain seq x y z
N MET A 1 -27.21 4.46 -41.85
CA MET A 1 -28.40 3.69 -41.40
C MET A 1 -29.06 2.81 -42.46
N GLN A 2 -28.35 2.42 -43.53
CA GLN A 2 -28.93 1.58 -44.61
C GLN A 2 -28.73 0.08 -44.42
N PHE A 3 -27.82 -0.35 -43.54
CA PHE A 3 -27.49 -1.78 -43.33
C PHE A 3 -28.66 -2.62 -42.74
N LEU A 4 -29.58 -1.99 -42.03
CA LEU A 4 -30.68 -2.71 -41.36
C LEU A 4 -31.92 -2.95 -42.26
N LYS A 5 -31.98 -2.41 -43.46
CA LYS A 5 -33.18 -2.55 -44.31
C LYS A 5 -33.37 -3.95 -44.87
N ASN A 6 -32.29 -4.70 -45.13
CA ASN A 6 -32.33 -6.01 -45.79
C ASN A 6 -32.18 -7.22 -44.84
N VAL A 7 -32.19 -6.98 -43.54
CA VAL A 7 -32.04 -8.04 -42.53
C VAL A 7 -33.42 -8.60 -42.16
N SER A 8 -33.59 -9.92 -42.17
CA SER A 8 -34.84 -10.58 -41.75
C SER A 8 -35.25 -10.17 -40.35
N LEU A 9 -36.57 -10.14 -40.08
CA LEU A 9 -37.11 -9.77 -38.76
C LEU A 9 -36.49 -10.60 -37.61
N LYS A 10 -36.28 -11.89 -37.85
CA LYS A 10 -35.62 -12.81 -36.93
C LYS A 10 -34.21 -12.34 -36.54
N ASN A 11 -33.41 -11.93 -37.52
CA ASN A 11 -32.04 -11.47 -37.29
C ASN A 11 -31.98 -10.11 -36.59
N LYS A 12 -32.93 -9.23 -36.84
CA LYS A 12 -33.08 -7.95 -36.13
C LYS A 12 -33.37 -8.17 -34.67
N LEU A 13 -34.30 -9.05 -34.37
CA LEU A 13 -34.66 -9.39 -32.98
C LEU A 13 -33.47 -10.03 -32.24
N LEU A 14 -32.78 -10.96 -32.88
CA LEU A 14 -31.60 -11.62 -32.31
C LEU A 14 -30.48 -10.62 -32.01
N LEU A 15 -30.21 -9.70 -32.93
CA LEU A 15 -29.21 -8.65 -32.78
C LEU A 15 -29.57 -7.70 -31.63
N THR A 16 -30.85 -7.30 -31.53
CA THR A 16 -31.30 -6.42 -30.43
C THR A 16 -31.15 -7.09 -29.09
N VAL A 17 -31.55 -8.37 -28.95
CA VAL A 17 -31.39 -9.14 -27.71
C VAL A 17 -29.92 -9.29 -27.36
N SER A 18 -29.06 -9.59 -28.34
CA SER A 18 -27.61 -9.71 -28.12
C SER A 18 -27.00 -8.41 -27.59
N ILE A 19 -27.38 -7.26 -28.14
CA ILE A 19 -26.90 -5.95 -27.67
C ILE A 19 -27.34 -5.69 -26.23
N ILE A 20 -28.60 -5.98 -25.89
CA ILE A 20 -29.12 -5.81 -24.53
C ILE A 20 -28.35 -6.69 -23.53
N VAL A 21 -28.13 -7.96 -23.89
CA VAL A 21 -27.38 -8.90 -23.03
C VAL A 21 -25.94 -8.41 -22.83
N LEU A 22 -25.26 -7.97 -23.88
CA LEU A 22 -23.90 -7.42 -23.78
C LEU A 22 -23.85 -6.18 -22.88
N MET A 23 -24.83 -5.27 -23.00
CA MET A 23 -24.92 -4.10 -22.12
C MET A 23 -25.11 -4.50 -20.65
N LEU A 24 -25.99 -5.46 -20.37
CA LEU A 24 -26.21 -5.95 -19.01
C LEU A 24 -24.95 -6.58 -18.42
N ILE A 25 -24.27 -7.43 -19.20
CA ILE A 25 -23.01 -8.04 -18.76
C ILE A 25 -21.97 -6.95 -18.46
N SER A 26 -21.82 -5.96 -19.33
CA SER A 26 -20.87 -4.86 -19.12
C SER A 26 -21.15 -4.08 -17.85
N ILE A 27 -22.42 -3.77 -17.56
CA ILE A 27 -22.81 -3.04 -16.35
C ILE A 27 -22.50 -3.88 -15.09
N VAL A 28 -22.90 -5.15 -15.08
CA VAL A 28 -22.65 -6.04 -13.93
C VAL A 28 -21.15 -6.23 -13.69
N THR A 29 -20.38 -6.44 -14.76
CA THR A 29 -18.92 -6.61 -14.65
C THR A 29 -18.25 -5.36 -14.08
N THR A 30 -18.62 -4.18 -14.58
CA THR A 30 -18.05 -2.90 -14.11
C THR A 30 -18.37 -2.66 -12.62
N GLN A 31 -19.61 -2.92 -12.20
CA GLN A 31 -20.00 -2.79 -10.80
C GLN A 31 -19.26 -3.79 -9.91
N SER A 32 -19.13 -5.06 -10.34
CA SER A 32 -18.43 -6.09 -9.59
C SER A 32 -16.95 -5.78 -9.42
N ILE A 33 -16.27 -5.29 -10.45
CA ILE A 33 -14.86 -4.87 -10.38
C ILE A 33 -14.70 -3.68 -9.43
N SER A 34 -15.58 -2.69 -9.51
CA SER A 34 -15.54 -1.51 -8.64
C SER A 34 -15.71 -1.88 -7.17
N GLU A 35 -16.67 -2.77 -6.88
CA GLU A 35 -16.91 -3.24 -5.51
C GLU A 35 -15.76 -4.11 -4.99
N LEU A 36 -15.19 -4.97 -5.83
CA LEU A 36 -14.03 -5.78 -5.48
C LEU A 36 -12.82 -4.91 -5.14
N ASN A 37 -12.51 -3.92 -5.97
CA ASN A 37 -11.42 -2.98 -5.71
C ASN A 37 -11.61 -2.22 -4.40
N LYS A 38 -12.85 -1.78 -4.12
CA LYS A 38 -13.15 -1.08 -2.87
C LYS A 38 -12.95 -1.97 -1.64
N ARG A 39 -13.40 -3.23 -1.71
CA ARG A 39 -13.19 -4.20 -0.62
C ARG A 39 -11.72 -4.50 -0.42
N MET A 40 -10.98 -4.77 -1.50
CA MET A 40 -9.53 -5.02 -1.43
C MET A 40 -8.78 -3.87 -0.77
N ASN A 41 -9.11 -2.61 -1.09
CA ASN A 41 -8.46 -1.46 -0.47
C ASN A 41 -8.77 -1.37 1.04
N VAL A 42 -10.02 -1.63 1.44
CA VAL A 42 -10.40 -1.62 2.86
C VAL A 42 -9.72 -2.76 3.63
N ASP A 43 -9.69 -3.95 3.05
CA ASP A 43 -9.05 -5.11 3.67
C ASP A 43 -7.54 -4.89 3.82
N LEU A 44 -6.88 -4.36 2.78
CA LEU A 44 -5.46 -4.01 2.81
C LEU A 44 -5.16 -2.93 3.86
N GLU A 45 -5.98 -1.88 3.95
CA GLU A 45 -5.82 -0.83 4.96
C GLU A 45 -5.94 -1.40 6.38
N GLN A 46 -6.92 -2.28 6.63
CA GLN A 46 -7.07 -2.92 7.94
C GLN A 46 -5.90 -3.83 8.28
N GLU A 47 -5.41 -4.58 7.30
CA GLU A 47 -4.27 -5.46 7.47
C GLU A 47 -2.99 -4.68 7.78
N LEU A 48 -2.68 -3.64 7.00
CA LEU A 48 -1.54 -2.74 7.24
C LEU A 48 -1.62 -2.07 8.61
N LYS A 49 -2.82 -1.61 9.01
CA LYS A 49 -3.04 -1.03 10.33
C LYS A 49 -2.79 -2.03 11.45
N SER A 50 -3.25 -3.27 11.28
CA SER A 50 -3.04 -4.33 12.27
C SER A 50 -1.56 -4.67 12.41
N VAL A 51 -0.84 -4.80 11.30
CA VAL A 51 0.61 -5.02 11.29
C VAL A 51 1.34 -3.85 11.93
N GLY A 52 0.97 -2.62 11.61
CA GLY A 52 1.56 -1.43 12.23
C GLY A 52 1.38 -1.40 13.75
N ILE A 53 0.20 -1.74 14.26
CA ILE A 53 -0.08 -1.81 15.70
C ILE A 53 0.74 -2.92 16.34
N LEU A 54 0.78 -4.12 15.77
CA LEU A 54 1.56 -5.25 16.30
C LEU A 54 3.06 -4.93 16.32
N THR A 55 3.57 -4.30 15.26
CA THR A 55 4.95 -3.83 15.20
C THR A 55 5.22 -2.84 16.33
N ALA A 56 4.38 -1.82 16.48
CA ALA A 56 4.55 -0.82 17.52
C ALA A 56 4.50 -1.40 18.96
N MET A 57 3.69 -2.44 19.19
CA MET A 57 3.61 -3.11 20.49
C MET A 57 4.85 -3.97 20.80
N ASN A 58 5.56 -4.45 19.79
CA ASN A 58 6.75 -5.28 19.93
C ASN A 58 8.05 -4.46 19.96
N LEU A 59 8.00 -3.17 19.67
CA LEU A 59 9.16 -2.30 19.71
C LEU A 59 9.52 -1.92 21.17
N ASP A 60 10.81 -2.00 21.48
CA ASP A 60 11.33 -1.53 22.77
C ASP A 60 11.38 0.01 22.78
N SER A 61 10.62 0.61 23.70
CA SER A 61 10.53 2.05 23.83
C SER A 61 11.86 2.71 24.21
N ASP A 62 12.72 2.00 24.95
CA ASP A 62 14.02 2.54 25.37
C ASP A 62 15.02 2.47 24.22
N GLN A 63 14.97 1.43 23.39
CA GLN A 63 15.70 1.35 22.13
C GLN A 63 15.33 2.50 21.18
N ILE A 64 14.04 2.80 21.01
CA ILE A 64 13.58 3.92 20.18
C ILE A 64 14.07 5.26 20.73
N LYS A 65 13.99 5.51 22.04
CA LYS A 65 14.51 6.73 22.66
C LYS A 65 16.01 6.90 22.43
N HIS A 66 16.77 5.81 22.51
CA HIS A 66 18.22 5.83 22.28
C HIS A 66 18.52 6.17 20.82
N LEU A 67 17.78 5.61 19.85
CA LEU A 67 17.89 5.94 18.42
C LEU A 67 17.49 7.38 18.09
N LEU A 68 16.60 7.99 18.87
CA LEU A 68 16.25 9.40 18.72
C LEU A 68 17.39 10.33 19.13
N THR A 69 18.24 9.90 20.07
CA THR A 69 19.38 10.69 20.59
C THR A 69 20.68 10.40 19.86
N GLU A 70 20.96 9.13 19.57
CA GLU A 70 22.17 8.67 18.88
C GLU A 70 21.79 8.03 17.54
N LYS A 71 21.70 8.84 16.50
CA LYS A 71 21.31 8.44 15.16
C LYS A 71 22.45 7.81 14.40
N GLY A 72 22.11 6.92 13.50
CA GLY A 72 23.02 6.37 12.50
C GLY A 72 23.09 4.84 12.48
N GLU A 73 23.45 4.31 11.32
CA GLU A 73 23.54 2.87 11.04
C GLU A 73 24.64 2.14 11.83
N SER A 74 25.61 2.87 12.37
CA SER A 74 26.65 2.34 13.23
C SER A 74 26.16 2.01 14.66
N ASN A 75 24.98 2.55 15.05
CA ASN A 75 24.38 2.27 16.34
C ASN A 75 23.90 0.81 16.40
N PRO A 76 24.27 0.03 17.42
CA PRO A 76 23.82 -1.36 17.55
C PRO A 76 22.29 -1.49 17.69
N ASP A 77 21.62 -0.48 18.27
CA ASP A 77 20.16 -0.46 18.38
C ASP A 77 19.48 -0.32 17.03
N PHE A 78 20.08 0.43 16.10
CA PHE A 78 19.61 0.52 14.72
C PHE A 78 19.62 -0.85 14.03
N LYS A 79 20.71 -1.60 14.14
CA LYS A 79 20.83 -2.94 13.55
C LYS A 79 19.84 -3.94 14.15
N ASN A 80 19.60 -3.83 15.46
CA ASN A 80 18.61 -4.68 16.13
C ASN A 80 17.18 -4.34 15.65
N LEU A 81 16.85 -3.06 15.54
CA LEU A 81 15.58 -2.60 15.02
C LEU A 81 15.38 -3.03 13.57
N GLN A 82 16.39 -2.85 12.72
CA GLN A 82 16.36 -3.29 11.33
C GLN A 82 16.07 -4.78 11.21
N LYS A 83 16.76 -5.61 11.99
CA LYS A 83 16.51 -7.05 12.03
C LYS A 83 15.08 -7.41 12.48
N GLN A 84 14.52 -6.67 13.44
CA GLN A 84 13.12 -6.88 13.85
C GLN A 84 12.15 -6.53 12.72
N LEU A 85 12.38 -5.42 12.00
CA LEU A 85 11.57 -5.03 10.85
C LEU A 85 11.69 -6.03 9.70
N ASP A 86 12.89 -6.54 9.41
CA ASP A 86 13.12 -7.58 8.41
C ASP A 86 12.35 -8.87 8.75
N MET A 87 12.37 -9.32 10.02
CA MET A 87 11.61 -10.49 10.45
C MET A 87 10.10 -10.29 10.28
N ILE A 88 9.58 -9.12 10.63
CA ILE A 88 8.16 -8.80 10.46
C ILE A 88 7.78 -8.81 8.98
N GLN A 89 8.63 -8.25 8.14
CA GLN A 89 8.43 -8.26 6.67
C GLN A 89 8.40 -9.68 6.11
N GLU A 90 9.33 -10.55 6.54
CA GLU A 90 9.37 -11.96 6.10
C GLU A 90 8.14 -12.74 6.56
N GLU A 91 7.71 -12.57 7.81
CA GLU A 91 6.56 -13.28 8.35
C GLU A 91 5.23 -12.86 7.72
N GLN A 92 5.07 -11.58 7.42
CA GLN A 92 3.81 -11.05 6.88
C GLN A 92 3.66 -11.22 5.37
N GLY A 93 4.78 -11.25 4.62
CA GLY A 93 4.79 -11.47 3.16
C GLY A 93 4.08 -10.41 2.31
N ILE A 94 3.51 -9.38 2.94
CA ILE A 94 2.66 -8.37 2.31
C ILE A 94 3.43 -7.07 2.06
N MET A 95 4.40 -6.76 2.92
CA MET A 95 5.15 -5.51 2.87
C MET A 95 6.46 -5.68 2.12
N SER A 96 6.69 -4.78 1.15
CA SER A 96 7.97 -4.73 0.42
C SER A 96 9.07 -4.06 1.25
N TRP A 97 8.70 -3.15 2.15
CA TRP A 97 9.59 -2.41 3.06
C TRP A 97 8.81 -1.90 4.27
N SER A 98 9.53 -1.65 5.37
CA SER A 98 9.02 -1.00 6.58
C SER A 98 9.99 0.06 7.07
N TYR A 99 9.47 1.13 7.62
CA TYR A 99 10.28 2.21 8.20
C TYR A 99 9.58 2.85 9.39
N ILE A 100 10.39 3.44 10.28
CA ILE A 100 9.94 4.20 11.45
C ILE A 100 10.47 5.61 11.31
N TRP A 101 9.59 6.59 11.43
CA TRP A 101 9.89 8.00 11.28
C TRP A 101 9.86 8.75 12.60
N ASP A 102 10.82 9.64 12.81
CA ASP A 102 10.78 10.72 13.80
C ASP A 102 10.22 11.97 13.11
N ILE A 103 8.97 12.31 13.41
CA ILE A 103 8.27 13.45 12.80
C ILE A 103 8.63 14.72 13.58
N LYS A 104 9.15 15.72 12.90
CA LYS A 104 9.53 17.04 13.44
C LYS A 104 8.84 18.16 12.69
N ASP A 105 8.85 19.36 13.28
CA ASP A 105 8.25 20.57 12.68
C ASP A 105 8.80 20.94 11.29
N LYS A 106 9.97 20.42 10.92
CA LYS A 106 10.67 20.74 9.65
C LYS A 106 10.90 19.54 8.75
N GLY A 107 10.20 18.43 8.98
CA GLY A 107 10.36 17.25 8.15
C GLY A 107 10.31 15.94 8.93
N VAL A 108 10.60 14.86 8.24
CA VAL A 108 10.62 13.51 8.78
C VAL A 108 12.04 12.94 8.71
N ASN A 109 12.40 12.15 9.70
CA ASN A 109 13.72 11.57 9.80
C ASN A 109 13.60 10.08 10.07
N PRO A 110 14.11 9.19 9.20
CA PRO A 110 14.08 7.76 9.44
C PRO A 110 14.98 7.40 10.61
N ILE A 111 14.43 6.72 11.59
CA ILE A 111 15.15 6.19 12.74
C ILE A 111 15.37 4.68 12.67
N GLY A 112 14.63 4.00 11.78
CA GLY A 112 14.78 2.59 11.49
C GLY A 112 14.06 2.21 10.22
N TYR A 113 14.62 1.27 9.46
CA TYR A 113 14.05 0.74 8.22
C TYR A 113 14.57 -0.67 7.92
N THR A 114 13.86 -1.38 7.06
CA THR A 114 14.24 -2.73 6.60
C THR A 114 15.53 -2.69 5.77
N SER A 115 16.29 -3.78 5.77
CA SER A 115 17.61 -3.88 5.13
C SER A 115 17.59 -3.64 3.61
N ASN A 116 16.47 -3.92 2.96
CA ASN A 116 16.30 -3.66 1.52
C ASN A 116 16.22 -2.16 1.14
N LEU A 117 16.15 -1.26 2.12
CA LEU A 117 16.16 0.19 1.93
C LEU A 117 17.56 0.83 2.11
N ASN A 118 18.58 0.08 2.56
CA ASN A 118 19.93 0.60 2.79
C ASN A 118 20.56 1.29 1.57
N GLU A 119 20.13 0.94 0.35
CA GLU A 119 20.63 1.56 -0.89
C GLU A 119 19.91 2.87 -1.23
N VAL A 120 18.80 3.18 -0.56
CA VAL A 120 17.90 4.28 -0.93
C VAL A 120 17.96 5.43 0.07
N TYR A 121 18.19 5.12 1.36
CA TYR A 121 18.14 6.08 2.45
C TYR A 121 19.39 5.99 3.34
N GLU A 122 19.86 7.16 3.78
CA GLU A 122 20.86 7.24 4.84
C GLU A 122 20.18 7.56 6.18
N ALA A 123 20.50 6.80 7.23
CA ALA A 123 19.93 7.02 8.56
C ALA A 123 20.32 8.40 9.09
N GLY A 124 19.34 9.24 9.35
CA GLY A 124 19.52 10.59 9.86
C GLY A 124 19.36 11.70 8.83
N GLU A 125 19.12 11.38 7.56
CA GLU A 125 18.77 12.36 6.52
C GLU A 125 17.36 12.93 6.80
N ILE A 126 17.20 14.25 6.67
CA ILE A 126 15.91 14.92 6.90
C ILE A 126 15.24 15.13 5.55
N PHE A 127 14.06 14.58 5.38
CA PHE A 127 13.22 14.79 4.21
C PHE A 127 12.29 15.98 4.44
N GLU A 128 12.70 17.16 3.99
CA GLU A 128 11.92 18.40 4.16
C GLU A 128 10.66 18.42 3.29
N ASP A 129 10.72 17.79 2.11
CA ASP A 129 9.61 17.80 1.13
C ASP A 129 8.36 17.00 1.54
N LEU A 130 8.49 16.10 2.51
CA LEU A 130 7.34 15.30 2.98
C LEU A 130 6.50 16.00 4.06
N ALA A 131 6.98 17.13 4.59
CA ALA A 131 6.26 17.88 5.64
C ALA A 131 5.12 18.76 5.11
N ASP A 132 5.12 19.06 3.80
CA ASP A 132 4.18 20.02 3.20
C ASP A 132 2.91 19.35 2.60
N GLU A 133 2.76 18.01 2.67
CA GLU A 133 1.62 17.28 2.09
C GLU A 133 0.52 16.86 3.08
N HIS A 134 0.51 17.43 4.32
CA HIS A 134 -0.51 17.08 5.33
C HIS A 134 -1.25 18.29 5.87
#